data_237f98e4cd45063f152721ec4d0cc2c1
#
_entry.id   237f98e4cd45063f152721ec4d0cc2c1
#
_cell.length_a   1.000
_cell.length_b   1.000
_cell.length_c   1.000
_cell.angle_alpha   90.00
_cell.angle_beta   90.00
_cell.angle_gamma   90.00
#
_symmetry.space_group_name_H-M   'P 1'
#
loop_
_entity.id
_entity.type
_entity.pdbx_description
1 polymer ?
#
loop_
_entity_poly.entity_id
_entity_poly.type
_entity_poly.pdbx_seq_one_letter_code
_entity_poly.pdbx_strand_id
1 'polypeptide(L)'
;KASALGLRNEINARQGETLTLEQGTMLFYNALTAMNGSGQVYASTLGFAVSNGQVDISSVLLDNVKGPFVADASTVLPFAPAAIYRNDEVTTSAALSPYDVYYYNENARTVWLYNKRAAGRVTAVSPSASAPTSVTVAGVTYTIASPSVAYQLSSLSGGGVGQVVTLLLGMN
;
A
#
# COMPACT_ATOMS: atom_id res chain seq x y z
N LYS A 1 -4.95 -4.44 37.28
CA LYS A 1 -4.49 -3.31 36.41
C LYS A 1 -4.63 -3.66 34.93
N ALA A 2 -4.10 -4.81 34.43
CA ALA A 2 -4.15 -5.19 33.00
C ALA A 2 -5.58 -5.24 32.43
N SER A 3 -6.53 -5.83 33.18
CA SER A 3 -7.93 -5.89 32.73
C SER A 3 -8.60 -4.50 32.69
N ALA A 4 -8.25 -3.60 33.63
CA ALA A 4 -8.79 -2.25 33.65
C ALA A 4 -8.29 -1.37 32.48
N LEU A 5 -7.17 -1.73 31.86
CA LEU A 5 -6.61 -1.09 30.68
C LEU A 5 -7.05 -1.77 29.37
N GLY A 6 -7.93 -2.78 29.43
CA GLY A 6 -8.35 -3.53 28.26
C GLY A 6 -7.33 -4.51 27.69
N LEU A 7 -6.15 -4.64 28.29
CA LEU A 7 -5.05 -5.49 27.77
C LEU A 7 -5.44 -6.96 27.63
N ARG A 8 -6.44 -7.42 28.37
CA ARG A 8 -6.92 -8.80 28.37
C ARG A 8 -8.22 -9.02 27.60
N ASN A 9 -8.65 -8.03 26.83
CA ASN A 9 -9.84 -8.20 26.00
C ASN A 9 -9.61 -9.38 25.04
N GLU A 10 -10.61 -10.28 25.00
CA GLU A 10 -10.60 -11.51 24.18
C GLU A 10 -9.47 -12.51 24.52
N ILE A 11 -8.79 -12.34 25.65
CA ILE A 11 -7.75 -13.26 26.12
C ILE A 11 -8.23 -14.01 27.37
N ASN A 12 -8.47 -15.31 27.22
CA ASN A 12 -8.98 -16.18 28.27
C ASN A 12 -7.89 -16.92 29.11
N ALA A 13 -6.60 -16.64 28.83
CA ALA A 13 -5.50 -17.27 29.56
C ALA A 13 -5.48 -16.84 31.04
N ARG A 14 -5.20 -17.79 31.94
CA ARG A 14 -5.01 -17.54 33.37
C ARG A 14 -3.59 -17.12 33.68
N GLN A 15 -3.38 -16.56 34.86
CA GLN A 15 -2.03 -16.22 35.32
C GLN A 15 -1.17 -17.49 35.42
N GLY A 16 0.01 -17.48 34.80
CA GLY A 16 0.94 -18.61 34.76
C GLY A 16 0.75 -19.56 33.58
N GLU A 17 -0.32 -19.41 32.79
CA GLU A 17 -0.49 -20.18 31.56
C GLU A 17 0.32 -19.59 30.40
N THR A 18 0.77 -20.47 29.51
CA THR A 18 1.44 -20.07 28.25
C THR A 18 0.39 -19.53 27.28
N LEU A 19 0.67 -18.37 26.70
CA LEU A 19 -0.18 -17.79 25.66
C LEU A 19 0.01 -18.53 24.33
N THR A 20 -1.07 -18.72 23.60
CA THR A 20 -0.99 -19.10 22.19
C THR A 20 -0.47 -17.91 21.37
N LEU A 21 -0.03 -18.16 20.12
CA LEU A 21 0.39 -17.09 19.20
C LEU A 21 -0.74 -16.06 18.98
N GLU A 22 -1.97 -16.54 18.82
CA GLU A 22 -3.17 -15.70 18.67
C GLU A 22 -3.39 -14.82 19.90
N GLN A 23 -3.37 -15.39 21.10
CA GLN A 23 -3.50 -14.64 22.34
C GLN A 23 -2.38 -13.64 22.56
N GLY A 24 -1.15 -13.98 22.17
CA GLY A 24 -0.01 -13.07 22.19
C GLY A 24 -0.20 -11.88 21.23
N THR A 25 -0.66 -12.15 20.00
CA THR A 25 -0.96 -11.11 19.01
C THR A 25 -2.09 -10.18 19.51
N MET A 26 -3.14 -10.76 20.09
CA MET A 26 -4.25 -9.98 20.67
C MET A 26 -3.77 -9.12 21.85
N LEU A 27 -2.87 -9.64 22.69
CA LEU A 27 -2.30 -8.86 23.79
C LEU A 27 -1.53 -7.63 23.29
N PHE A 28 -0.72 -7.79 22.24
CA PHE A 28 -0.01 -6.66 21.60
C PHE A 28 -0.98 -5.66 20.98
N TYR A 29 -1.99 -6.12 20.25
CA TYR A 29 -3.02 -5.25 19.69
C TYR A 29 -3.75 -4.45 20.77
N ASN A 30 -4.20 -5.12 21.84
CA ASN A 30 -4.84 -4.47 22.98
C ASN A 30 -3.90 -3.45 23.66
N ALA A 31 -2.60 -3.73 23.73
CA ALA A 31 -1.64 -2.79 24.27
C ALA A 31 -1.51 -1.53 23.40
N LEU A 32 -1.51 -1.68 22.08
CA LEU A 32 -1.46 -0.54 21.15
C LEU A 32 -2.71 0.35 21.25
N THR A 33 -3.87 -0.24 21.47
CA THR A 33 -5.16 0.48 21.59
C THR A 33 -5.46 0.98 23.00
N ALA A 34 -4.68 0.56 24.01
CA ALA A 34 -4.84 1.03 25.38
C ALA A 34 -4.53 2.52 25.53
N MET A 35 -5.27 3.18 26.42
CA MET A 35 -4.98 4.56 26.78
C MET A 35 -3.83 4.64 27.77
N ASN A 36 -2.89 5.54 27.53
CA ASN A 36 -1.83 5.86 28.46
C ASN A 36 -2.34 6.76 29.61
N GLY A 37 -1.47 7.08 30.57
CA GLY A 37 -1.83 7.93 31.72
C GLY A 37 -2.21 9.37 31.35
N SER A 38 -1.96 9.82 30.12
CA SER A 38 -2.34 11.13 29.59
C SER A 38 -3.64 11.10 28.77
N GLY A 39 -4.33 9.95 28.71
CA GLY A 39 -5.58 9.79 27.94
C GLY A 39 -5.39 9.67 26.43
N GLN A 40 -4.17 9.35 25.97
CA GLN A 40 -3.88 9.13 24.56
C GLN A 40 -3.79 7.64 24.30
N VAL A 41 -4.24 7.18 23.11
CA VAL A 41 -4.02 5.81 22.64
C VAL A 41 -2.53 5.55 22.49
N TYR A 42 -2.02 4.48 23.09
CA TYR A 42 -0.58 4.22 23.16
C TYR A 42 0.08 4.15 21.77
N ALA A 43 -0.61 3.59 20.78
CA ALA A 43 -0.12 3.54 19.40
C ALA A 43 0.23 4.92 18.82
N SER A 44 -0.52 5.98 19.18
CA SER A 44 -0.23 7.34 18.70
C SER A 44 1.11 7.88 19.22
N THR A 45 1.54 7.44 20.41
CA THR A 45 2.84 7.81 20.97
C THR A 45 4.01 7.12 20.26
N LEU A 46 3.73 6.05 19.53
CA LEU A 46 4.68 5.31 18.69
C LEU A 46 4.68 5.79 17.22
N GLY A 47 3.88 6.82 16.90
CA GLY A 47 3.79 7.38 15.56
C GLY A 47 2.76 6.72 14.64
N PHE A 48 1.97 5.76 15.14
CA PHE A 48 0.90 5.16 14.34
C PHE A 48 -0.30 6.09 14.22
N ALA A 49 -0.92 6.13 13.03
CA ALA A 49 -2.18 6.81 12.85
C ALA A 49 -3.30 6.08 13.64
N VAL A 50 -4.12 6.87 14.32
CA VAL A 50 -5.23 6.37 15.14
C VAL A 50 -6.51 7.08 14.71
N SER A 51 -7.56 6.31 14.42
CA SER A 51 -8.88 6.81 14.08
C SER A 51 -9.92 6.14 15.00
N ASN A 52 -10.80 6.95 15.61
CA ASN A 52 -11.83 6.47 16.55
C ASN A 52 -11.29 5.58 17.68
N GLY A 53 -10.10 5.87 18.20
CA GLY A 53 -9.46 5.12 19.28
C GLY A 53 -8.82 3.78 18.83
N GLN A 54 -8.81 3.48 17.55
CA GLN A 54 -8.20 2.28 16.98
C GLN A 54 -7.02 2.63 16.10
N VAL A 55 -6.04 1.73 16.01
CA VAL A 55 -4.92 1.87 15.08
C VAL A 55 -5.44 1.75 13.65
N ASP A 56 -5.07 2.70 12.81
CA ASP A 56 -5.35 2.62 11.37
C ASP A 56 -4.41 1.60 10.72
N ILE A 57 -4.89 0.35 10.61
CA ILE A 57 -4.13 -0.75 10.01
C ILE A 57 -3.78 -0.45 8.55
N SER A 58 -4.63 0.27 7.82
CA SER A 58 -4.36 0.62 6.42
C SER A 58 -3.13 1.52 6.32
N SER A 59 -3.00 2.53 7.19
CA SER A 59 -1.81 3.38 7.22
C SER A 59 -0.55 2.61 7.60
N VAL A 60 -0.64 1.65 8.54
CA VAL A 60 0.48 0.80 8.93
C VAL A 60 0.94 -0.09 7.78
N LEU A 61 0.00 -0.67 7.03
CA LEU A 61 0.31 -1.50 5.87
C LEU A 61 0.92 -0.69 4.72
N LEU A 62 0.48 0.56 4.53
CA LEU A 62 0.98 1.45 3.49
C LEU A 62 2.26 2.19 3.90
N ASP A 63 2.58 2.24 5.19
CA ASP A 63 3.86 2.74 5.66
C ASP A 63 4.99 1.83 5.17
N ASN A 64 6.07 2.42 4.67
CA ASN A 64 7.20 1.70 4.08
C ASN A 64 6.87 0.82 2.85
N VAL A 65 5.79 1.11 2.13
CA VAL A 65 5.51 0.48 0.83
C VAL A 65 6.56 0.92 -0.19
N LYS A 66 7.17 -0.06 -0.85
CA LYS A 66 8.09 0.13 -1.97
C LYS A 66 7.35 -0.05 -3.29
N GLY A 67 7.66 0.78 -4.27
CA GLY A 67 7.03 0.79 -5.60
C GLY A 67 6.62 2.20 -6.03
N PRO A 68 5.99 2.36 -7.20
CA PRO A 68 5.62 1.27 -8.14
C PRO A 68 6.81 0.63 -8.84
N PHE A 69 6.76 -0.67 -9.02
CA PHE A 69 7.65 -1.43 -9.89
C PHE A 69 6.86 -2.02 -11.05
N VAL A 70 7.51 -2.24 -12.18
CA VAL A 70 6.92 -2.95 -13.33
C VAL A 70 7.60 -4.30 -13.46
N ALA A 71 6.81 -5.36 -13.47
CA ALA A 71 7.32 -6.72 -13.60
C ALA A 71 7.75 -7.04 -15.04
N ASP A 72 8.77 -7.86 -15.15
CA ASP A 72 9.20 -8.52 -16.38
C ASP A 72 9.20 -10.05 -16.20
N ALA A 73 9.64 -10.78 -17.20
CA ALA A 73 9.67 -12.24 -17.17
C ALA A 73 10.65 -12.83 -16.12
N SER A 74 11.58 -12.04 -15.62
CA SER A 74 12.61 -12.44 -14.64
C SER A 74 12.29 -11.98 -13.21
N THR A 75 11.24 -11.17 -13.03
CA THR A 75 10.92 -10.57 -11.74
C THR A 75 10.55 -11.63 -10.70
N VAL A 76 11.24 -11.59 -9.57
CA VAL A 76 10.99 -12.44 -8.40
C VAL A 76 10.77 -11.55 -7.19
N LEU A 77 9.78 -11.87 -6.38
CA LEU A 77 9.54 -11.16 -5.12
C LEU A 77 10.69 -11.43 -4.13
N PRO A 78 11.13 -10.41 -3.36
CA PRO A 78 12.27 -10.54 -2.45
C PRO A 78 11.97 -11.41 -1.21
N PHE A 79 10.71 -11.83 -1.02
CA PHE A 79 10.27 -12.64 0.10
C PHE A 79 9.04 -13.49 -0.29
N ALA A 80 8.73 -14.50 0.52
CA ALA A 80 7.46 -15.23 0.42
C ALA A 80 6.35 -14.41 1.09
N PRO A 81 5.35 -13.89 0.36
CA PRO A 81 4.32 -13.05 0.93
C PRO A 81 3.37 -13.83 1.86
N ALA A 82 2.92 -13.17 2.92
CA ALA A 82 1.88 -13.65 3.83
C ALA A 82 0.49 -13.16 3.40
N ALA A 83 0.42 -11.98 2.75
CA ALA A 83 -0.81 -11.43 2.19
C ALA A 83 -0.55 -10.95 0.76
N ILE A 84 -1.48 -11.23 -0.14
CA ILE A 84 -1.39 -10.86 -1.55
C ILE A 84 -2.72 -10.25 -1.98
N TYR A 85 -2.64 -9.09 -2.59
CA TYR A 85 -3.78 -8.40 -3.18
C TYR A 85 -3.57 -8.26 -4.68
N ARG A 86 -4.59 -8.55 -5.49
CA ARG A 86 -4.58 -8.30 -6.93
C ARG A 86 -5.76 -7.42 -7.31
N ASN A 87 -5.47 -6.23 -7.85
CA ASN A 87 -6.46 -5.20 -8.14
C ASN A 87 -7.38 -4.89 -6.94
N ASP A 88 -6.78 -4.81 -5.75
CA ASP A 88 -7.40 -4.53 -4.45
C ASP A 88 -8.21 -5.70 -3.84
N GLU A 89 -8.22 -6.88 -4.48
CA GLU A 89 -8.88 -8.07 -3.98
C GLU A 89 -7.85 -9.07 -3.42
N VAL A 90 -8.19 -9.73 -2.31
CA VAL A 90 -7.36 -10.76 -1.69
C VAL A 90 -7.22 -11.96 -2.64
N THR A 91 -6.00 -12.46 -2.80
CA THR A 91 -5.71 -13.64 -3.61
C THR A 91 -4.65 -14.51 -2.95
N THR A 92 -4.56 -15.77 -3.37
CA THR A 92 -3.51 -16.71 -2.96
C THR A 92 -2.35 -16.77 -3.94
N SER A 93 -2.49 -16.19 -5.14
CA SER A 93 -1.48 -16.25 -6.20
C SER A 93 -0.60 -15.00 -6.21
N ALA A 94 0.68 -15.19 -5.95
CA ALA A 94 1.72 -14.16 -6.09
C ALA A 94 2.35 -14.14 -7.49
N ALA A 95 1.80 -14.86 -8.48
CA ALA A 95 2.35 -14.91 -9.82
C ALA A 95 2.34 -13.52 -10.47
N LEU A 96 3.50 -13.05 -10.87
CA LEU A 96 3.69 -11.83 -11.65
C LEU A 96 3.70 -12.16 -13.13
N SER A 97 3.02 -11.33 -13.92
CA SER A 97 3.10 -11.35 -15.38
C SER A 97 3.89 -10.15 -15.87
N PRO A 98 4.54 -10.22 -17.04
CA PRO A 98 5.20 -9.05 -17.61
C PRO A 98 4.24 -7.86 -17.74
N TYR A 99 4.74 -6.68 -17.32
CA TYR A 99 4.00 -5.42 -17.24
C TYR A 99 2.92 -5.36 -16.14
N ASP A 100 2.85 -6.30 -15.19
CA ASP A 100 2.13 -6.07 -13.94
C ASP A 100 2.83 -4.94 -13.16
N VAL A 101 2.05 -4.04 -12.57
CA VAL A 101 2.56 -3.07 -11.61
C VAL A 101 2.47 -3.68 -10.23
N TYR A 102 3.54 -3.62 -9.46
CA TYR A 102 3.52 -4.19 -8.11
C TYR A 102 4.15 -3.26 -7.08
N TYR A 103 3.68 -3.44 -5.86
CA TYR A 103 4.18 -2.79 -4.66
C TYR A 103 4.35 -3.86 -3.59
N TYR A 104 5.24 -3.61 -2.63
CA TYR A 104 5.37 -4.51 -1.51
C TYR A 104 5.78 -3.81 -0.22
N ASN A 105 5.41 -4.40 0.91
CA ASN A 105 5.91 -4.07 2.23
C ASN A 105 6.58 -5.33 2.80
N GLU A 106 7.91 -5.30 2.97
CA GLU A 106 8.70 -6.42 3.48
C GLU A 106 8.36 -6.75 4.93
N ASN A 107 8.16 -5.71 5.77
CA ASN A 107 7.87 -5.88 7.19
C ASN A 107 6.52 -6.56 7.40
N ALA A 108 5.51 -6.14 6.65
CA ALA A 108 4.18 -6.75 6.67
C ALA A 108 4.08 -8.02 5.79
N ARG A 109 5.12 -8.37 5.04
CA ARG A 109 5.15 -9.45 4.05
C ARG A 109 3.94 -9.41 3.12
N THR A 110 3.55 -8.21 2.69
CA THR A 110 2.37 -7.97 1.88
C THR A 110 2.78 -7.47 0.50
N VAL A 111 2.07 -7.93 -0.53
CA VAL A 111 2.29 -7.57 -1.93
C VAL A 111 0.96 -7.13 -2.56
N TRP A 112 1.01 -6.06 -3.33
CA TRP A 112 -0.10 -5.56 -4.14
C TRP A 112 0.28 -5.64 -5.60
N LEU A 113 -0.57 -6.27 -6.41
CA LEU A 113 -0.38 -6.56 -7.83
C LEU A 113 -1.49 -5.92 -8.65
N TYR A 114 -1.15 -5.21 -9.71
CA TYR A 114 -2.10 -4.55 -10.59
C TYR A 114 -1.80 -4.92 -12.03
N ASN A 115 -2.82 -5.35 -12.77
CA ASN A 115 -2.73 -5.66 -14.20
C ASN A 115 -3.66 -4.79 -15.05
N LYS A 116 -4.26 -3.77 -14.45
CA LYS A 116 -5.14 -2.81 -15.15
C LYS A 116 -4.32 -1.91 -16.07
N ARG A 117 -4.87 -1.59 -17.23
CA ARG A 117 -4.23 -0.76 -18.25
C ARG A 117 -5.24 0.21 -18.86
N ALA A 118 -4.74 1.36 -19.31
CA ALA A 118 -5.49 2.30 -20.12
C ALA A 118 -4.70 2.60 -21.39
N ALA A 119 -5.32 2.41 -22.56
CA ALA A 119 -4.69 2.65 -23.83
C ALA A 119 -5.45 3.72 -24.62
N GLY A 120 -4.72 4.59 -25.31
CA GLY A 120 -5.34 5.60 -26.14
C GLY A 120 -4.38 6.74 -26.48
N ARG A 121 -4.93 7.75 -27.16
CA ARG A 121 -4.18 8.98 -27.46
C ARG A 121 -4.15 9.89 -26.23
N VAL A 122 -3.00 10.46 -25.93
CA VAL A 122 -2.87 11.52 -24.94
C VAL A 122 -3.55 12.77 -25.46
N THR A 123 -4.55 13.26 -24.73
CA THR A 123 -5.31 14.47 -25.09
C THR A 123 -4.90 15.68 -24.28
N ALA A 124 -4.37 15.49 -23.07
CA ALA A 124 -3.87 16.57 -22.23
C ALA A 124 -2.80 16.05 -21.27
N VAL A 125 -1.92 16.95 -20.85
CA VAL A 125 -1.00 16.78 -19.71
C VAL A 125 -1.07 18.03 -18.84
N SER A 126 -0.90 17.88 -17.54
CA SER A 126 -1.03 18.97 -16.57
C SER A 126 0.04 18.84 -15.47
N PRO A 127 0.52 19.94 -14.85
CA PRO A 127 0.17 21.36 -15.09
C PRO A 127 0.85 21.94 -16.34
N SER A 128 1.91 21.31 -16.85
CA SER A 128 2.63 21.80 -18.02
C SER A 128 3.13 20.68 -18.92
N ALA A 129 3.38 20.97 -20.19
CA ALA A 129 3.91 19.99 -21.13
C ALA A 129 5.35 19.54 -20.80
N SER A 130 6.14 20.38 -20.13
CA SER A 130 7.54 20.05 -19.79
C SER A 130 7.69 19.31 -18.46
N ALA A 131 6.71 19.43 -17.55
CA ALA A 131 6.74 18.82 -16.23
C ALA A 131 5.33 18.35 -15.84
N PRO A 132 4.79 17.31 -16.51
CA PRO A 132 3.45 16.83 -16.20
C PRO A 132 3.44 16.01 -14.91
N THR A 133 2.38 16.19 -14.11
CA THR A 133 2.07 15.35 -12.95
C THR A 133 0.81 14.51 -13.18
N SER A 134 0.07 14.81 -14.26
CA SER A 134 -1.07 14.02 -14.72
C SER A 134 -1.16 14.00 -16.24
N VAL A 135 -1.83 12.98 -16.75
CA VAL A 135 -2.05 12.73 -18.18
C VAL A 135 -3.50 12.32 -18.42
N THR A 136 -4.12 12.83 -19.49
CA THR A 136 -5.47 12.44 -19.91
C THR A 136 -5.37 11.52 -21.13
N VAL A 137 -5.91 10.30 -20.98
CA VAL A 137 -5.95 9.29 -22.04
C VAL A 137 -7.39 8.74 -22.13
N ALA A 138 -7.93 8.69 -23.34
CA ALA A 138 -9.31 8.23 -23.59
C ALA A 138 -10.38 8.93 -22.70
N GLY A 139 -10.18 10.22 -22.41
CA GLY A 139 -11.11 11.02 -21.60
C GLY A 139 -10.95 10.87 -20.08
N VAL A 140 -10.06 10.02 -19.61
CA VAL A 140 -9.78 9.81 -18.17
C VAL A 140 -8.42 10.42 -17.81
N THR A 141 -8.37 11.16 -16.70
CA THR A 141 -7.13 11.74 -16.19
C THR A 141 -6.50 10.83 -15.14
N TYR A 142 -5.22 10.54 -15.32
CA TYR A 142 -4.42 9.70 -14.44
C TYR A 142 -3.28 10.50 -13.82
N THR A 143 -3.02 10.28 -12.55
CA THR A 143 -1.83 10.83 -11.86
C THR A 143 -0.59 10.05 -12.28
N ILE A 144 0.50 10.75 -12.50
CA ILE A 144 1.78 10.15 -12.88
C ILE A 144 2.55 9.78 -11.61
N ALA A 145 2.84 8.50 -11.43
CA ALA A 145 3.43 7.95 -10.20
C ALA A 145 4.95 8.12 -10.10
N SER A 146 5.65 8.37 -11.22
CA SER A 146 7.12 8.44 -11.19
C SER A 146 7.70 9.53 -12.09
N PRO A 147 8.85 10.13 -11.72
CA PRO A 147 9.54 11.12 -12.53
C PRO A 147 9.95 10.60 -13.92
N SER A 148 10.29 9.32 -14.05
CA SER A 148 10.67 8.73 -15.35
C SER A 148 9.47 8.68 -16.31
N VAL A 149 8.29 8.33 -15.83
CA VAL A 149 7.05 8.35 -16.62
C VAL A 149 6.67 9.80 -16.95
N ALA A 150 6.81 10.73 -16.00
CA ALA A 150 6.59 12.15 -16.26
C ALA A 150 7.50 12.68 -17.39
N TYR A 151 8.78 12.31 -17.37
CA TYR A 151 9.70 12.66 -18.45
C TYR A 151 9.27 12.07 -19.79
N GLN A 152 8.93 10.78 -19.85
CA GLN A 152 8.47 10.12 -21.10
C GLN A 152 7.20 10.76 -21.69
N LEU A 153 6.31 11.27 -20.86
CA LEU A 153 5.08 11.95 -21.27
C LEU A 153 5.27 13.46 -21.48
N SER A 154 6.46 14.00 -21.22
CA SER A 154 6.75 15.42 -21.38
C SER A 154 7.15 15.77 -22.81
N SER A 155 7.02 17.04 -23.16
CA SER A 155 7.54 17.60 -24.41
C SER A 155 9.07 17.53 -24.49
N LEU A 156 9.77 17.39 -23.38
CA LEU A 156 11.24 17.29 -23.32
C LEU A 156 11.76 15.98 -23.91
N SER A 157 10.99 14.91 -23.83
CA SER A 157 11.32 13.62 -24.45
C SER A 157 10.75 13.46 -25.86
N GLY A 158 10.02 14.47 -26.37
CA GLY A 158 9.22 14.35 -27.58
C GLY A 158 7.88 13.62 -27.38
N GLY A 159 7.52 13.37 -26.10
CA GLY A 159 6.25 12.76 -25.70
C GLY A 159 5.12 13.76 -25.58
N GLY A 160 4.04 13.31 -24.94
CA GLY A 160 2.92 14.16 -24.56
C GLY A 160 1.72 14.13 -25.49
N VAL A 161 1.03 15.25 -25.61
CA VAL A 161 -0.25 15.36 -26.34
C VAL A 161 -0.11 14.90 -27.79
N GLY A 162 -1.05 14.03 -28.20
CA GLY A 162 -1.09 13.46 -29.56
C GLY A 162 -0.50 12.07 -29.67
N GLN A 163 0.33 11.64 -28.75
CA GLN A 163 0.91 10.29 -28.74
C GLN A 163 -0.10 9.21 -28.36
N VAL A 164 0.06 8.02 -28.89
CA VAL A 164 -0.69 6.83 -28.49
C VAL A 164 0.16 6.07 -27.46
N VAL A 165 -0.43 5.83 -26.30
CA VAL A 165 0.24 5.21 -25.17
C VAL A 165 -0.58 4.08 -24.58
N THR A 166 0.08 3.17 -23.87
CA THR A 166 -0.56 2.23 -22.92
C THR A 166 -0.03 2.55 -21.52
N LEU A 167 -0.90 3.02 -20.66
CA LEU A 167 -0.59 3.27 -19.25
C LEU A 167 -0.74 1.97 -18.47
N LEU A 168 0.24 1.67 -17.63
CA LEU A 168 0.15 0.63 -16.62
C LEU A 168 -0.37 1.27 -15.34
N LEU A 169 -1.49 0.80 -14.83
CA LEU A 169 -2.17 1.40 -13.68
C LEU A 169 -1.76 0.64 -12.40
N GLY A 170 -1.43 1.40 -11.38
CA GLY A 170 -1.05 0.89 -10.07
C GLY A 170 -2.07 1.23 -8.99
N MET A 171 -1.60 1.25 -7.74
CA MET A 171 -2.36 1.67 -6.56
C MET A 171 -2.78 3.15 -6.70
N ASN A 172 -4.02 3.46 -6.36
CA ASN A 172 -4.57 4.83 -6.31
C ASN A 172 -4.40 5.41 -4.91
#